data_2444a1be73f760deb220cc80935df463
#
_entry.id   2444a1be73f760deb220cc80935df463
#
_cell.length_a   1.000
_cell.length_b   1.000
_cell.length_c   1.000
_cell.angle_alpha   90.00
_cell.angle_beta   90.00
_cell.angle_gamma   90.00
#
_symmetry.space_group_name_H-M   'P 1'
#
loop_
_entity.id
_entity.type
_entity.pdbx_description
1 polymer ?
#
loop_
_entity_poly.entity_id
_entity_poly.type
_entity_poly.pdbx_seq_one_letter_code
_entity_poly.pdbx_strand_id
1 'polypeptide(L)'
;MVTRILKKVVATNMQYYPVLSLNGPRQSGKSTLVKKVFPRLPYANLENPVEREFATTDPLGFLQQYPKGAVIDEAQYVPELFSYIQVLTDENPTLKFVLTGSQNFIMHEKIAQSLAGRVSINTLLPFSFAELKKGKFLPATLNELLFNGSYPRLYDKNIPATTYYANYVNTYIERDIQALINSSNLSQFIKFISLCAGRAGQIVNMVSLANDVGVSSVTINNWLAILQRSYVIYLLQPYYNNFNKRLTKNPKLYFYDTGLLCYLLGLQKANDITNHFAKGAIFENYVLIELLKQHYNTGLRPQVFYLQSNNQKEIDFILQQGTSLTAIEVKSSSTPDASMFKNLSFLDELNGLENRKVVVYAGEKDTVRKQGLLLGWKSLGKLYGEK
;
A
#
# COMPACT_ATOMS: atom_id res chain seq x y z
N MET A 1 10.52 -18.50 7.29
CA MET A 1 10.50 -17.05 6.87
C MET A 1 10.24 -16.97 5.39
N VAL A 2 9.25 -16.16 4.97
CA VAL A 2 8.85 -15.98 3.55
C VAL A 2 9.89 -15.16 2.80
N THR A 3 10.23 -15.59 1.58
CA THR A 3 11.10 -14.81 0.70
C THR A 3 10.27 -13.74 0.00
N ARG A 4 10.59 -12.46 0.23
CA ARG A 4 9.90 -11.31 -0.37
C ARG A 4 10.27 -11.21 -1.86
N ILE A 5 9.28 -10.93 -2.70
CA ILE A 5 9.47 -10.76 -4.15
C ILE A 5 10.34 -9.54 -4.43
N LEU A 6 10.13 -8.44 -3.71
CA LEU A 6 10.90 -7.19 -3.82
C LEU A 6 12.41 -7.38 -3.56
N LYS A 7 12.85 -8.50 -2.95
CA LYS A 7 14.26 -8.78 -2.67
C LYS A 7 15.17 -8.61 -3.89
N LYS A 8 14.74 -9.10 -5.05
CA LYS A 8 15.54 -9.01 -6.29
C LYS A 8 15.70 -7.57 -6.73
N VAL A 9 14.62 -6.79 -6.70
CA VAL A 9 14.61 -5.37 -7.13
C VAL A 9 15.55 -4.54 -6.26
N VAL A 10 15.43 -4.63 -4.92
CA VAL A 10 16.29 -3.84 -4.03
C VAL A 10 17.76 -4.23 -4.14
N ALA A 11 18.07 -5.51 -4.35
CA ALA A 11 19.44 -5.96 -4.56
C ALA A 11 20.04 -5.44 -5.88
N THR A 12 19.25 -5.41 -6.95
CA THR A 12 19.64 -4.88 -8.26
C THR A 12 19.79 -3.36 -8.20
N ASN A 13 18.84 -2.64 -7.61
CA ASN A 13 18.86 -1.19 -7.53
C ASN A 13 20.07 -0.65 -6.75
N MET A 14 20.54 -1.38 -5.73
CA MET A 14 21.76 -1.02 -4.99
C MET A 14 23.03 -1.05 -5.85
N GLN A 15 23.01 -1.71 -7.01
CA GLN A 15 24.14 -1.68 -7.93
C GLN A 15 24.20 -0.34 -8.68
N TYR A 16 23.05 0.25 -8.97
CA TYR A 16 22.93 1.49 -9.75
C TYR A 16 22.92 2.75 -8.90
N TYR A 17 22.42 2.66 -7.66
CA TYR A 17 22.25 3.80 -6.78
C TYR A 17 23.10 3.67 -5.51
N PRO A 18 23.75 4.75 -5.05
CA PRO A 18 24.47 4.74 -3.76
C PRO A 18 23.51 4.67 -2.56
N VAL A 19 22.28 5.15 -2.73
CA VAL A 19 21.27 5.14 -1.65
C VAL A 19 20.05 4.35 -2.08
N LEU A 20 19.52 3.52 -1.17
CA LEU A 20 18.27 2.81 -1.34
C LEU A 20 17.32 3.22 -0.21
N SER A 21 16.13 3.70 -0.56
CA SER A 21 15.04 3.94 0.40
C SER A 21 14.03 2.81 0.32
N LEU A 22 13.69 2.20 1.47
CA LEU A 22 12.68 1.16 1.62
C LEU A 22 11.58 1.63 2.57
N ASN A 23 10.47 2.07 2.00
CA ASN A 23 9.31 2.58 2.73
C ASN A 23 8.22 1.51 2.85
N GLY A 24 7.22 1.76 3.68
CA GLY A 24 6.05 0.89 3.82
C GLY A 24 5.49 0.87 5.23
N PRO A 25 4.30 0.29 5.43
CA PRO A 25 3.64 0.32 6.74
C PRO A 25 4.50 -0.31 7.83
N ARG A 26 4.25 0.06 9.08
CA ARG A 26 4.83 -0.63 10.24
C ARG A 26 4.54 -2.12 10.15
N GLN A 27 5.47 -2.94 10.62
CA GLN A 27 5.34 -4.41 10.65
C GLN A 27 5.21 -5.08 9.26
N SER A 28 5.46 -4.38 8.13
CA SER A 28 5.51 -5.00 6.79
C SER A 28 6.76 -5.86 6.55
N GLY A 29 7.76 -5.81 7.45
CA GLY A 29 8.98 -6.63 7.39
C GLY A 29 10.17 -5.93 6.72
N LYS A 30 10.22 -4.59 6.71
CA LYS A 30 11.32 -3.79 6.13
C LYS A 30 12.68 -4.15 6.73
N SER A 31 12.84 -4.04 8.05
CA SER A 31 14.09 -4.32 8.77
C SER A 31 14.55 -5.77 8.54
N THR A 32 13.60 -6.72 8.50
CA THR A 32 13.87 -8.13 8.19
C THR A 32 14.39 -8.30 6.75
N LEU A 33 13.80 -7.59 5.78
CA LEU A 33 14.22 -7.67 4.38
C LEU A 33 15.63 -7.10 4.20
N VAL A 34 15.90 -5.89 4.72
CA VAL A 34 17.20 -5.23 4.52
C VAL A 34 18.35 -6.00 5.19
N LYS A 35 18.15 -6.52 6.41
CA LYS A 35 19.15 -7.40 7.07
C LYS A 35 19.46 -8.66 6.25
N LYS A 36 18.45 -9.23 5.59
CA LYS A 36 18.62 -10.42 4.75
C LYS A 36 19.26 -10.13 3.40
N VAL A 37 19.01 -8.95 2.82
CA VAL A 37 19.56 -8.57 1.51
C VAL A 37 20.98 -8.03 1.64
N PHE A 38 21.24 -7.27 2.69
CA PHE A 38 22.50 -6.56 2.91
C PHE A 38 23.20 -7.00 4.21
N PRO A 39 23.51 -8.29 4.38
CA PRO A 39 24.06 -8.81 5.64
C PRO A 39 25.46 -8.30 5.97
N ARG A 40 26.14 -7.68 5.00
CA ARG A 40 27.50 -7.13 5.17
C ARG A 40 27.51 -5.64 5.54
N LEU A 41 26.37 -4.95 5.42
CA LEU A 41 26.27 -3.56 5.85
C LEU A 41 25.97 -3.53 7.36
N PRO A 42 26.68 -2.72 8.13
CA PRO A 42 26.33 -2.43 9.51
C PRO A 42 24.90 -1.92 9.63
N TYR A 43 24.27 -2.14 10.77
CA TYR A 43 22.87 -1.80 11.01
C TYR A 43 22.77 -0.85 12.20
N ALA A 44 22.27 0.35 11.96
CA ALA A 44 21.93 1.34 12.94
C ALA A 44 20.40 1.51 13.04
N ASN A 45 19.85 1.59 14.26
CA ASN A 45 18.40 1.73 14.48
C ASN A 45 18.12 3.03 15.23
N LEU A 46 17.55 4.01 14.55
CA LEU A 46 17.23 5.32 15.14
C LEU A 46 15.97 5.32 16.05
N GLU A 47 15.30 4.17 16.22
CA GLU A 47 14.37 4.00 17.35
C GLU A 47 15.12 3.96 18.69
N ASN A 48 16.40 3.50 18.70
CA ASN A 48 17.25 3.54 19.88
C ASN A 48 17.59 5.02 20.23
N PRO A 49 17.23 5.49 21.43
CA PRO A 49 17.47 6.89 21.81
C PRO A 49 18.96 7.29 21.78
N VAL A 50 19.86 6.39 22.13
CA VAL A 50 21.31 6.66 22.16
C VAL A 50 21.85 6.86 20.73
N GLU A 51 21.51 5.96 19.82
CA GLU A 51 21.88 6.06 18.41
C GLU A 51 21.30 7.34 17.78
N ARG A 52 20.05 7.63 18.10
CA ARG A 52 19.34 8.82 17.60
C ARG A 52 19.95 10.12 18.11
N GLU A 53 20.27 10.19 19.41
CA GLU A 53 20.92 11.36 20.00
C GLU A 53 22.27 11.63 19.34
N PHE A 54 23.10 10.62 19.17
CA PHE A 54 24.37 10.75 18.47
C PHE A 54 24.18 11.22 17.02
N ALA A 55 23.29 10.57 16.25
CA ALA A 55 23.00 10.97 14.87
C ALA A 55 22.45 12.39 14.75
N THR A 56 21.79 12.91 15.80
CA THR A 56 21.23 14.27 15.83
C THR A 56 22.28 15.31 16.20
N THR A 57 23.13 15.01 17.18
CA THR A 57 24.12 15.96 17.71
C THR A 57 25.38 16.05 16.85
N ASP A 58 25.80 14.93 16.25
CA ASP A 58 26.95 14.85 15.34
C ASP A 58 26.65 13.93 14.15
N PRO A 59 25.85 14.40 13.16
CA PRO A 59 25.48 13.61 11.99
C PRO A 59 26.67 13.09 11.19
N LEU A 60 27.72 13.91 11.06
CA LEU A 60 28.92 13.52 10.30
C LEU A 60 29.72 12.44 11.03
N GLY A 61 30.00 12.64 12.32
CA GLY A 61 30.69 11.64 13.14
C GLY A 61 29.92 10.33 13.24
N PHE A 62 28.58 10.38 13.31
CA PHE A 62 27.74 9.19 13.22
C PHE A 62 27.95 8.43 11.91
N LEU A 63 27.91 9.10 10.76
CA LEU A 63 28.07 8.46 9.44
C LEU A 63 29.50 7.95 9.20
N GLN A 64 30.52 8.64 9.74
CA GLN A 64 31.92 8.24 9.62
C GLN A 64 32.25 6.90 10.31
N GLN A 65 31.42 6.45 11.27
CA GLN A 65 31.54 5.12 11.85
C GLN A 65 31.30 3.99 10.83
N TYR A 66 30.73 4.32 9.66
CA TYR A 66 30.33 3.38 8.61
C TYR A 66 31.11 3.61 7.29
N PRO A 67 32.40 3.29 7.23
CA PRO A 67 33.29 3.63 6.10
C PRO A 67 32.91 2.97 4.78
N LYS A 68 31.96 2.02 4.78
CA LYS A 68 31.40 1.39 3.57
C LYS A 68 29.90 1.67 3.42
N GLY A 69 29.33 2.53 4.27
CA GLY A 69 27.91 2.77 4.38
C GLY A 69 27.22 1.84 5.38
N ALA A 70 25.92 2.01 5.56
CA ALA A 70 25.12 1.32 6.58
C ALA A 70 23.65 1.15 6.16
N VAL A 71 22.95 0.26 6.86
CA VAL A 71 21.49 0.25 6.95
C VAL A 71 21.10 1.16 8.12
N ILE A 72 20.37 2.24 7.84
CA ILE A 72 19.82 3.17 8.84
C ILE A 72 18.31 2.94 8.90
N ASP A 73 17.86 2.26 9.96
CA ASP A 73 16.45 1.92 10.18
C ASP A 73 15.73 3.05 10.90
N GLU A 74 14.48 3.32 10.48
CA GLU A 74 13.64 4.43 10.93
C GLU A 74 14.32 5.81 10.74
N ALA A 75 14.95 6.00 9.58
CA ALA A 75 15.75 7.18 9.24
C ALA A 75 14.98 8.52 9.29
N GLN A 76 13.63 8.48 9.28
CA GLN A 76 12.80 9.68 9.44
C GLN A 76 12.94 10.37 10.80
N TYR A 77 13.53 9.71 11.80
CA TYR A 77 13.79 10.34 13.10
C TYR A 77 14.91 11.38 13.06
N VAL A 78 15.83 11.27 12.08
CA VAL A 78 16.93 12.23 11.90
C VAL A 78 17.09 12.55 10.40
N PRO A 79 16.14 13.33 9.82
CA PRO A 79 16.13 13.61 8.39
C PRO A 79 17.33 14.45 7.91
N GLU A 80 18.01 15.14 8.81
CA GLU A 80 19.23 15.89 8.54
C GLU A 80 20.35 15.01 7.96
N LEU A 81 20.40 13.73 8.33
CA LEU A 81 21.35 12.74 7.78
C LEU A 81 21.32 12.67 6.25
N PHE A 82 20.17 12.96 5.62
CA PHE A 82 20.05 12.81 4.16
C PHE A 82 20.95 13.78 3.39
N SER A 83 21.14 14.99 3.90
CA SER A 83 22.05 15.98 3.32
C SER A 83 23.51 15.56 3.46
N TYR A 84 23.89 15.01 4.61
CA TYR A 84 25.25 14.48 4.82
C TYR A 84 25.51 13.23 3.96
N ILE A 85 24.54 12.33 3.86
CA ILE A 85 24.64 11.14 2.99
C ILE A 85 24.81 11.56 1.53
N GLN A 86 24.12 12.63 1.09
CA GLN A 86 24.30 13.19 -0.25
C GLN A 86 25.76 13.58 -0.49
N VAL A 87 26.33 14.43 0.37
CA VAL A 87 27.71 14.88 0.24
C VAL A 87 28.69 13.71 0.23
N LEU A 88 28.56 12.80 1.21
CA LEU A 88 29.44 11.64 1.32
C LEU A 88 29.37 10.72 0.09
N THR A 89 28.18 10.52 -0.48
CA THR A 89 28.03 9.66 -1.68
C THR A 89 28.45 10.36 -2.96
N ASP A 90 28.49 11.69 -3.02
CA ASP A 90 29.05 12.46 -4.13
C ASP A 90 30.57 12.42 -4.11
N GLU A 91 31.18 12.52 -2.93
CA GLU A 91 32.62 12.42 -2.74
C GLU A 91 33.13 10.98 -2.92
N ASN A 92 32.35 9.99 -2.49
CA ASN A 92 32.71 8.59 -2.59
C ASN A 92 31.53 7.71 -3.07
N PRO A 93 31.39 7.49 -4.39
CA PRO A 93 30.31 6.68 -4.98
C PRO A 93 30.30 5.19 -4.59
N THR A 94 31.35 4.72 -3.91
CA THR A 94 31.41 3.33 -3.43
C THR A 94 30.63 3.13 -2.13
N LEU A 95 30.30 4.20 -1.42
CA LEU A 95 29.46 4.14 -0.22
C LEU A 95 28.04 3.68 -0.57
N LYS A 96 27.48 2.84 0.31
CA LYS A 96 26.12 2.30 0.12
C LYS A 96 25.28 2.49 1.38
N PHE A 97 24.22 3.26 1.26
CA PHE A 97 23.30 3.49 2.37
C PHE A 97 21.91 2.89 2.05
N VAL A 98 21.33 2.20 3.03
CA VAL A 98 19.94 1.72 2.97
C VAL A 98 19.15 2.43 4.06
N LEU A 99 18.18 3.22 3.66
CA LEU A 99 17.33 3.99 4.56
C LEU A 99 15.97 3.28 4.65
N THR A 100 15.50 2.96 5.85
CA THR A 100 14.14 2.45 6.01
C THR A 100 13.29 3.43 6.80
N GLY A 101 11.97 3.42 6.54
CA GLY A 101 11.04 4.27 7.26
C GLY A 101 9.60 3.79 7.15
N SER A 102 8.84 4.03 8.22
CA SER A 102 7.41 3.69 8.29
C SER A 102 6.50 4.88 7.93
N GLN A 103 7.04 6.10 7.91
CA GLN A 103 6.31 7.31 7.55
C GLN A 103 6.78 7.83 6.19
N ASN A 104 5.89 7.77 5.21
CA ASN A 104 6.20 8.11 3.82
C ASN A 104 6.54 9.60 3.62
N PHE A 105 5.96 10.49 4.44
CA PHE A 105 5.99 11.93 4.20
C PHE A 105 7.38 12.56 4.43
N ILE A 106 7.97 12.39 5.62
CA ILE A 106 9.26 13.00 5.96
C ILE A 106 10.35 12.45 5.05
N MET A 107 10.28 11.13 4.77
CA MET A 107 11.21 10.46 3.88
C MET A 107 11.11 10.99 2.44
N HIS A 108 9.90 11.09 1.85
CA HIS A 108 9.76 11.52 0.45
C HIS A 108 10.15 12.97 0.22
N GLU A 109 9.74 13.90 1.10
CA GLU A 109 10.03 15.31 0.95
C GLU A 109 11.53 15.59 1.08
N LYS A 110 12.15 15.09 2.13
CA LYS A 110 13.59 15.30 2.39
C LYS A 110 14.47 14.51 1.41
N ILE A 111 14.09 13.29 1.04
CA ILE A 111 14.77 12.52 0.01
C ILE A 111 14.69 13.24 -1.34
N ALA A 112 13.55 13.81 -1.73
CA ALA A 112 13.40 14.54 -2.97
C ALA A 112 14.27 15.81 -3.00
N GLN A 113 14.45 16.47 -1.86
CA GLN A 113 15.29 17.66 -1.73
C GLN A 113 16.79 17.34 -1.76
N SER A 114 17.22 16.32 -1.00
CA SER A 114 18.65 16.07 -0.77
C SER A 114 19.23 14.94 -1.64
N LEU A 115 18.46 13.88 -1.92
CA LEU A 115 18.97 12.66 -2.57
C LEU A 115 18.48 12.47 -4.01
N ALA A 116 17.96 13.53 -4.66
CA ALA A 116 17.50 13.46 -6.04
C ALA A 116 18.59 12.93 -6.99
N GLY A 117 18.25 11.94 -7.83
CA GLY A 117 19.17 11.28 -8.73
C GLY A 117 20.12 10.24 -8.09
N ARG A 118 20.21 10.18 -6.76
CA ARG A 118 21.11 9.28 -6.00
C ARG A 118 20.40 8.14 -5.30
N VAL A 119 19.07 8.19 -5.21
CA VAL A 119 18.28 7.25 -4.42
C VAL A 119 17.33 6.43 -5.28
N SER A 120 17.29 5.13 -5.02
CA SER A 120 16.22 4.24 -5.46
C SER A 120 15.13 4.13 -4.39
N ILE A 121 13.91 4.57 -4.70
CA ILE A 121 12.78 4.55 -3.78
C ILE A 121 11.95 3.30 -4.01
N ASN A 122 11.79 2.48 -2.98
CA ASN A 122 11.07 1.21 -3.02
C ASN A 122 10.01 1.16 -1.91
N THR A 123 8.89 0.49 -2.18
CA THR A 123 7.80 0.33 -1.20
C THR A 123 7.56 -1.15 -0.91
N LEU A 124 7.61 -1.53 0.37
CA LEU A 124 7.34 -2.88 0.84
C LEU A 124 5.99 -2.91 1.56
N LEU A 125 4.97 -3.41 0.90
CA LEU A 125 3.67 -3.70 1.52
C LEU A 125 3.68 -5.04 2.28
N PRO A 126 2.66 -5.34 3.10
CA PRO A 126 2.45 -6.68 3.65
C PRO A 126 2.47 -7.78 2.57
N PHE A 127 2.44 -9.06 2.95
CA PHE A 127 2.57 -10.17 1.99
C PHE A 127 1.57 -10.06 0.83
N SER A 128 2.03 -10.30 -0.41
CA SER A 128 1.15 -10.54 -1.54
C SER A 128 0.60 -11.97 -1.49
N PHE A 129 -0.46 -12.22 -2.26
CA PHE A 129 -1.01 -13.57 -2.45
C PHE A 129 0.08 -14.59 -2.85
N ALA A 130 0.94 -14.22 -3.79
CA ALA A 130 2.04 -15.06 -4.25
C ALA A 130 3.05 -15.35 -3.13
N GLU A 131 3.35 -14.37 -2.28
CA GLU A 131 4.24 -14.55 -1.11
C GLU A 131 3.61 -15.45 -0.05
N LEU A 132 2.31 -15.28 0.26
CA LEU A 132 1.57 -16.16 1.18
C LEU A 132 1.54 -17.60 0.65
N LYS A 133 1.25 -17.80 -0.64
CA LYS A 133 1.24 -19.11 -1.29
C LYS A 133 2.62 -19.78 -1.21
N LYS A 134 3.67 -19.05 -1.58
CA LYS A 134 5.06 -19.55 -1.52
C LYS A 134 5.51 -19.85 -0.09
N GLY A 135 5.04 -19.06 0.87
CA GLY A 135 5.31 -19.25 2.30
C GLY A 135 4.53 -20.38 2.96
N LYS A 136 3.57 -21.00 2.24
CA LYS A 136 2.61 -21.97 2.77
C LYS A 136 1.71 -21.40 3.88
N PHE A 137 1.43 -20.12 3.82
CA PHE A 137 0.58 -19.40 4.75
C PHE A 137 -0.79 -19.02 4.14
N LEU A 138 -1.06 -19.45 2.91
CA LEU A 138 -2.31 -19.11 2.26
C LEU A 138 -3.49 -19.76 3.00
N PRO A 139 -4.47 -18.99 3.49
CA PRO A 139 -5.68 -19.52 4.10
C PRO A 139 -6.49 -20.39 3.15
N ALA A 140 -7.30 -21.30 3.70
CA ALA A 140 -8.08 -22.25 2.91
C ALA A 140 -9.18 -21.57 2.09
N THR A 141 -9.80 -20.53 2.63
CA THR A 141 -10.92 -19.82 2.02
C THR A 141 -10.61 -18.36 1.75
N LEU A 142 -11.35 -17.77 0.79
CA LEU A 142 -11.27 -16.34 0.51
C LEU A 142 -11.63 -15.50 1.74
N ASN A 143 -12.69 -15.85 2.46
CA ASN A 143 -13.11 -15.11 3.64
C ASN A 143 -12.04 -15.09 4.75
N GLU A 144 -11.34 -16.20 4.96
CA GLU A 144 -10.19 -16.24 5.88
C GLU A 144 -9.05 -15.33 5.41
N LEU A 145 -8.74 -15.31 4.11
CA LEU A 145 -7.73 -14.43 3.54
C LEU A 145 -8.09 -12.96 3.75
N LEU A 146 -9.33 -12.59 3.45
CA LEU A 146 -9.83 -11.23 3.61
C LEU A 146 -9.82 -10.77 5.07
N PHE A 147 -10.27 -11.64 5.98
CA PHE A 147 -10.37 -11.37 7.41
C PHE A 147 -9.00 -11.31 8.10
N ASN A 148 -8.09 -12.22 7.76
CA ASN A 148 -6.74 -12.25 8.34
C ASN A 148 -5.86 -11.12 7.79
N GLY A 149 -6.14 -10.61 6.58
CA GLY A 149 -5.24 -9.66 5.93
C GLY A 149 -3.90 -10.28 5.58
N SER A 150 -2.86 -9.46 5.52
CA SER A 150 -1.59 -9.90 4.94
C SER A 150 -0.33 -9.49 5.73
N TYR A 151 -0.47 -8.98 6.95
CA TYR A 151 0.67 -8.59 7.77
C TYR A 151 1.53 -9.79 8.19
N PRO A 152 2.87 -9.75 7.98
CA PRO A 152 3.76 -10.90 8.23
C PRO A 152 3.68 -11.46 9.65
N ARG A 153 3.55 -10.61 10.66
CA ARG A 153 3.57 -11.02 12.07
C ARG A 153 2.38 -11.89 12.46
N LEU A 154 1.22 -11.72 11.81
CA LEU A 154 0.05 -12.59 11.97
C LEU A 154 0.42 -14.05 11.71
N TYR A 155 1.08 -14.27 10.57
CA TYR A 155 1.44 -15.61 10.09
C TYR A 155 2.67 -16.19 10.80
N ASP A 156 3.68 -15.36 11.08
CA ASP A 156 4.93 -15.77 11.72
C ASP A 156 4.71 -16.20 13.19
N LYS A 157 3.78 -15.55 13.88
CA LYS A 157 3.46 -15.80 15.30
C LYS A 157 2.11 -16.47 15.52
N ASN A 158 1.38 -16.78 14.45
CA ASN A 158 0.04 -17.35 14.52
C ASN A 158 -0.91 -16.58 15.45
N ILE A 159 -0.91 -15.24 15.33
CA ILE A 159 -1.73 -14.36 16.17
C ILE A 159 -3.14 -14.30 15.58
N PRO A 160 -4.22 -14.47 16.37
CA PRO A 160 -5.57 -14.22 15.89
C PRO A 160 -5.72 -12.81 15.31
N ALA A 161 -6.39 -12.68 14.17
CA ALA A 161 -6.52 -11.40 13.45
C ALA A 161 -7.13 -10.29 14.33
N THR A 162 -8.19 -10.60 15.08
CA THR A 162 -8.82 -9.65 16.01
C THR A 162 -7.85 -9.11 17.06
N THR A 163 -7.05 -10.00 17.66
CA THR A 163 -6.02 -9.61 18.64
C THR A 163 -4.93 -8.77 17.99
N TYR A 164 -4.48 -9.16 16.80
CA TYR A 164 -3.45 -8.42 16.08
C TYR A 164 -3.89 -7.00 15.73
N TYR A 165 -5.07 -6.85 15.09
CA TYR A 165 -5.55 -5.53 14.65
C TYR A 165 -5.99 -4.65 15.79
N ALA A 166 -6.53 -5.20 16.90
CA ALA A 166 -6.78 -4.42 18.11
C ALA A 166 -5.48 -3.77 18.61
N ASN A 167 -4.41 -4.55 18.75
CA ASN A 167 -3.11 -4.02 19.17
C ASN A 167 -2.50 -3.07 18.13
N TYR A 168 -2.67 -3.35 16.83
CA TYR A 168 -2.18 -2.48 15.76
C TYR A 168 -2.85 -1.10 15.80
N VAL A 169 -4.17 -1.06 16.00
CA VAL A 169 -4.91 0.21 16.14
C VAL A 169 -4.44 0.97 17.39
N ASN A 170 -4.47 0.32 18.56
CA ASN A 170 -4.15 0.97 19.83
C ASN A 170 -2.69 1.43 19.93
N THR A 171 -1.75 0.67 19.37
CA THR A 171 -0.31 0.99 19.52
C THR A 171 0.26 1.82 18.39
N TYR A 172 -0.27 1.69 17.18
CA TYR A 172 0.24 2.41 16.03
C TYR A 172 -0.68 3.55 15.61
N ILE A 173 -1.97 3.28 15.36
CA ILE A 173 -2.87 4.31 14.85
C ILE A 173 -3.11 5.37 15.93
N GLU A 174 -3.38 4.96 17.15
CA GLU A 174 -3.63 5.91 18.25
C GLU A 174 -2.36 6.64 18.66
N ARG A 175 -1.27 5.95 18.88
CA ARG A 175 -0.03 6.55 19.41
C ARG A 175 0.75 7.37 18.39
N ASP A 176 1.06 6.77 17.24
CA ASP A 176 1.97 7.41 16.26
C ASP A 176 1.26 8.48 15.44
N ILE A 177 -0.04 8.26 15.18
CA ILE A 177 -0.86 9.25 14.47
C ILE A 177 -1.30 10.35 15.43
N GLN A 178 -1.55 10.04 16.72
CA GLN A 178 -1.82 11.04 17.75
C GLN A 178 -0.71 12.09 17.84
N ALA A 179 0.55 11.71 17.64
CA ALA A 179 1.67 12.66 17.61
C ALA A 179 1.59 13.66 16.44
N LEU A 180 0.80 13.37 15.40
CA LEU A 180 0.60 14.19 14.21
C LEU A 180 -0.72 14.98 14.21
N ILE A 181 -1.61 14.71 15.17
CA ILE A 181 -2.89 15.41 15.37
C ILE A 181 -2.92 16.05 16.76
N ASN A 182 -3.73 17.08 16.94
CA ASN A 182 -3.96 17.66 18.26
C ASN A 182 -4.63 16.62 19.18
N SER A 183 -4.10 16.43 20.38
CA SER A 183 -4.59 15.44 21.36
C SER A 183 -6.08 15.60 21.71
N SER A 184 -6.63 16.82 21.60
CA SER A 184 -8.05 17.11 21.81
C SER A 184 -9.00 16.43 20.80
N ASN A 185 -8.49 15.95 19.67
CA ASN A 185 -9.29 15.41 18.57
C ASN A 185 -9.18 13.88 18.43
N LEU A 186 -8.62 13.18 19.41
CA LEU A 186 -8.36 11.74 19.30
C LEU A 186 -9.66 10.92 19.12
N SER A 187 -10.69 11.23 19.88
CA SER A 187 -11.98 10.52 19.79
C SER A 187 -12.66 10.72 18.42
N GLN A 188 -12.61 11.94 17.90
CA GLN A 188 -13.10 12.25 16.55
C GLN A 188 -12.26 11.55 15.49
N PHE A 189 -10.95 11.42 15.68
CA PHE A 189 -10.08 10.73 14.74
C PHE A 189 -10.35 9.22 14.70
N ILE A 190 -10.59 8.57 15.85
CA ILE A 190 -11.01 7.16 15.92
C ILE A 190 -12.36 6.96 15.20
N LYS A 191 -13.34 7.84 15.47
CA LYS A 191 -14.62 7.86 14.76
C LYS A 191 -14.43 8.02 13.25
N PHE A 192 -13.54 8.94 12.83
CA PHE A 192 -13.22 9.19 11.44
C PHE A 192 -12.66 7.94 10.74
N ILE A 193 -11.73 7.21 11.35
CA ILE A 193 -11.16 5.98 10.75
C ILE A 193 -12.26 4.92 10.58
N SER A 194 -13.14 4.75 11.56
CA SER A 194 -14.25 3.79 11.47
C SER A 194 -15.24 4.19 10.37
N LEU A 195 -15.52 5.49 10.20
CA LEU A 195 -16.35 6.00 9.11
C LEU A 195 -15.68 5.83 7.74
N CYS A 196 -14.35 5.94 7.66
CA CYS A 196 -13.59 5.61 6.45
C CYS A 196 -13.74 4.12 6.09
N ALA A 197 -13.73 3.22 7.08
CA ALA A 197 -13.94 1.78 6.83
C ALA A 197 -15.32 1.50 6.24
N GLY A 198 -16.38 2.14 6.76
CA GLY A 198 -17.72 2.05 6.19
C GLY A 198 -17.87 2.63 4.77
N ARG A 199 -16.88 3.40 4.30
CA ARG A 199 -16.86 4.03 2.97
C ARG A 199 -15.77 3.46 2.05
N ALA A 200 -15.19 2.31 2.38
CA ALA A 200 -14.24 1.63 1.51
C ALA A 200 -14.85 1.37 0.12
N GLY A 201 -14.09 1.61 -0.95
CA GLY A 201 -14.55 1.51 -2.34
C GLY A 201 -15.39 2.69 -2.83
N GLN A 202 -15.69 3.69 -1.99
CA GLN A 202 -16.51 4.84 -2.36
C GLN A 202 -15.67 6.09 -2.67
N ILE A 203 -16.22 6.97 -3.50
CA ILE A 203 -15.62 8.29 -3.76
C ILE A 203 -15.67 9.12 -2.48
N VAL A 204 -14.55 9.73 -2.13
CA VAL A 204 -14.43 10.54 -0.92
C VAL A 204 -15.32 11.80 -1.01
N ASN A 205 -16.25 11.92 -0.07
CA ASN A 205 -17.00 13.15 0.16
C ASN A 205 -16.54 13.79 1.47
N MET A 206 -15.64 14.76 1.37
CA MET A 206 -15.04 15.42 2.54
C MET A 206 -16.06 16.18 3.38
N VAL A 207 -17.09 16.76 2.78
CA VAL A 207 -18.15 17.52 3.49
C VAL A 207 -19.00 16.56 4.32
N SER A 208 -19.43 15.43 3.72
CA SER A 208 -20.18 14.40 4.45
C SER A 208 -19.37 13.84 5.62
N LEU A 209 -18.09 13.49 5.38
CA LEU A 209 -17.21 13.00 6.47
C LEU A 209 -17.05 14.04 7.58
N ALA A 210 -16.87 15.31 7.23
CA ALA A 210 -16.72 16.40 8.20
C ALA A 210 -17.95 16.54 9.10
N ASN A 211 -19.15 16.51 8.50
CA ASN A 211 -20.42 16.59 9.22
C ASN A 211 -20.61 15.38 10.16
N ASP A 212 -20.34 14.16 9.67
CA ASP A 212 -20.50 12.93 10.44
C ASP A 212 -19.52 12.82 11.62
N VAL A 213 -18.31 13.34 11.44
CA VAL A 213 -17.27 13.36 12.49
C VAL A 213 -17.48 14.50 13.48
N GLY A 214 -17.96 15.65 13.00
CA GLY A 214 -18.09 16.89 13.78
C GLY A 214 -16.82 17.75 13.75
N VAL A 215 -16.14 17.82 12.58
CA VAL A 215 -14.92 18.62 12.38
C VAL A 215 -14.99 19.38 11.03
N SER A 216 -14.02 20.25 10.75
CA SER A 216 -13.95 20.93 9.47
C SER A 216 -13.51 20.03 8.31
N SER A 217 -13.91 20.37 7.07
CA SER A 217 -13.42 19.66 5.88
C SER A 217 -11.91 19.78 5.69
N VAL A 218 -11.29 20.86 6.17
CA VAL A 218 -9.83 21.03 6.20
C VAL A 218 -9.19 20.00 7.12
N THR A 219 -9.78 19.78 8.29
CA THR A 219 -9.33 18.75 9.24
C THR A 219 -9.42 17.35 8.62
N ILE A 220 -10.54 17.02 7.94
CA ILE A 220 -10.72 15.75 7.23
C ILE A 220 -9.64 15.56 6.15
N ASN A 221 -9.37 16.59 5.34
CA ASN A 221 -8.32 16.53 4.32
C ASN A 221 -6.94 16.24 4.92
N ASN A 222 -6.60 16.91 6.01
CA ASN A 222 -5.35 16.66 6.72
C ASN A 222 -5.28 15.23 7.29
N TRP A 223 -6.37 14.73 7.86
CA TRP A 223 -6.42 13.39 8.40
C TRP A 223 -6.35 12.29 7.32
N LEU A 224 -7.01 12.50 6.19
CA LEU A 224 -6.86 11.61 5.02
C LEU A 224 -5.40 11.57 4.55
N ALA A 225 -4.74 12.74 4.48
CA ALA A 225 -3.33 12.81 4.10
C ALA A 225 -2.43 12.07 5.11
N ILE A 226 -2.69 12.18 6.41
CA ILE A 226 -1.96 11.43 7.46
C ILE A 226 -2.16 9.92 7.28
N LEU A 227 -3.40 9.44 7.14
CA LEU A 227 -3.69 8.02 6.94
C LEU A 227 -3.05 7.46 5.66
N GLN A 228 -3.06 8.22 4.58
CA GLN A 228 -2.43 7.83 3.31
C GLN A 228 -0.91 7.73 3.45
N ARG A 229 -0.29 8.73 4.09
CA ARG A 229 1.16 8.78 4.33
C ARG A 229 1.64 7.70 5.29
N SER A 230 0.76 7.24 6.18
CA SER A 230 1.01 6.17 7.13
C SER A 230 0.69 4.77 6.58
N TYR A 231 0.36 4.65 5.29
CA TYR A 231 -0.05 3.40 4.66
C TYR A 231 -1.23 2.70 5.35
N VAL A 232 -2.17 3.47 5.91
CA VAL A 232 -3.44 2.96 6.43
C VAL A 232 -4.46 2.89 5.32
N ILE A 233 -4.63 4.00 4.58
CA ILE A 233 -5.53 4.10 3.42
C ILE A 233 -4.77 4.38 2.13
N TYR A 234 -5.39 4.00 1.02
CA TYR A 234 -4.99 4.34 -0.34
C TYR A 234 -6.10 5.14 -1.02
N LEU A 235 -5.75 6.26 -1.63
CA LEU A 235 -6.67 7.10 -2.38
C LEU A 235 -6.49 6.86 -3.87
N LEU A 236 -7.36 6.02 -4.45
CA LEU A 236 -7.35 5.65 -5.85
C LEU A 236 -7.84 6.80 -6.71
N GLN A 237 -6.99 7.26 -7.63
CA GLN A 237 -7.30 8.37 -8.51
C GLN A 237 -8.16 7.93 -9.70
N PRO A 238 -9.01 8.83 -10.22
CA PRO A 238 -9.77 8.55 -11.44
C PRO A 238 -8.87 8.50 -12.68
N TYR A 239 -9.27 7.70 -13.67
CA TYR A 239 -8.64 7.64 -14.99
C TYR A 239 -9.25 8.71 -15.92
N TYR A 240 -8.40 9.42 -16.64
CA TYR A 240 -8.78 10.33 -17.71
C TYR A 240 -7.76 10.31 -18.84
N ASN A 241 -8.23 10.40 -20.09
CA ASN A 241 -7.36 10.56 -21.26
C ASN A 241 -6.59 11.89 -21.24
N ASN A 242 -7.11 12.91 -20.52
CA ASN A 242 -6.45 14.21 -20.36
C ASN A 242 -6.03 14.39 -18.89
N PHE A 243 -4.74 14.57 -18.64
CA PHE A 243 -4.16 14.73 -17.30
C PHE A 243 -4.79 15.87 -16.50
N ASN A 244 -5.17 16.99 -17.15
CA ASN A 244 -5.77 18.13 -16.46
C ASN A 244 -7.15 17.80 -15.85
N LYS A 245 -7.88 16.82 -16.42
CA LYS A 245 -9.17 16.38 -15.88
C LYS A 245 -9.03 15.45 -14.66
N ARG A 246 -7.89 14.77 -14.49
CA ARG A 246 -7.64 13.89 -13.32
C ARG A 246 -7.62 14.65 -11.99
N LEU A 247 -7.24 15.91 -12.02
CA LEU A 247 -7.07 16.73 -10.81
C LEU A 247 -8.39 17.26 -10.24
N THR A 248 -9.49 17.14 -10.97
CA THR A 248 -10.78 17.77 -10.61
C THR A 248 -11.80 16.83 -9.97
N LYS A 249 -11.58 15.51 -9.97
CA LYS A 249 -12.48 14.53 -9.33
C LYS A 249 -11.88 13.95 -8.06
N ASN A 250 -12.78 13.66 -7.09
CA ASN A 250 -12.40 13.08 -5.82
C ASN A 250 -11.92 11.63 -5.98
N PRO A 251 -10.91 11.19 -5.22
CA PRO A 251 -10.45 9.80 -5.24
C PRO A 251 -11.46 8.86 -4.57
N LYS A 252 -11.34 7.53 -4.86
CA LYS A 252 -11.98 6.48 -4.07
C LYS A 252 -11.08 6.08 -2.90
N LEU A 253 -11.69 5.74 -1.77
CA LEU A 253 -10.98 5.36 -0.54
C LEU A 253 -10.87 3.83 -0.42
N TYR A 254 -9.67 3.33 -0.14
CA TYR A 254 -9.38 1.92 0.15
C TYR A 254 -8.41 1.80 1.32
N PHE A 255 -8.30 0.62 1.92
CA PHE A 255 -7.33 0.32 2.96
C PHE A 255 -6.17 -0.51 2.40
N TYR A 256 -4.96 -0.30 2.88
CA TYR A 256 -3.80 -1.09 2.45
C TYR A 256 -3.83 -2.56 2.95
N ASP A 257 -4.77 -2.88 3.83
CA ASP A 257 -4.94 -4.25 4.34
C ASP A 257 -6.40 -4.54 4.66
N THR A 258 -6.90 -5.68 4.16
CA THR A 258 -8.31 -6.09 4.33
C THR A 258 -8.63 -6.54 5.74
N GLY A 259 -7.65 -7.09 6.46
CA GLY A 259 -7.86 -7.51 7.85
C GLY A 259 -8.05 -6.29 8.76
N LEU A 260 -7.28 -5.22 8.55
CA LEU A 260 -7.52 -3.94 9.24
C LEU A 260 -8.90 -3.39 8.89
N LEU A 261 -9.30 -3.42 7.62
CA LEU A 261 -10.64 -3.01 7.19
C LEU A 261 -11.73 -3.83 7.90
N CYS A 262 -11.60 -5.15 7.92
CA CYS A 262 -12.55 -6.04 8.60
C CYS A 262 -12.65 -5.74 10.12
N TYR A 263 -11.52 -5.50 10.77
CA TYR A 263 -11.46 -5.13 12.18
C TYR A 263 -12.21 -3.81 12.45
N LEU A 264 -11.94 -2.77 11.64
CA LEU A 264 -12.61 -1.46 11.77
C LEU A 264 -14.11 -1.50 11.46
N LEU A 265 -14.56 -2.45 10.64
CA LEU A 265 -15.97 -2.74 10.38
C LEU A 265 -16.63 -3.56 11.49
N GLY A 266 -15.89 -3.98 12.53
CA GLY A 266 -16.42 -4.71 13.68
C GLY A 266 -16.62 -6.22 13.47
N LEU A 267 -16.06 -6.81 12.37
CA LEU A 267 -16.14 -8.24 12.14
C LEU A 267 -15.30 -9.01 13.17
N GLN A 268 -15.83 -10.12 13.67
CA GLN A 268 -15.18 -10.93 14.72
C GLN A 268 -14.60 -12.24 14.18
N LYS A 269 -15.09 -12.74 13.06
CA LYS A 269 -14.66 -14.00 12.42
C LYS A 269 -14.83 -13.91 10.89
N ALA A 270 -14.07 -14.72 10.17
CA ALA A 270 -14.08 -14.74 8.70
C ALA A 270 -15.48 -14.97 8.11
N ASN A 271 -16.32 -15.80 8.75
CA ASN A 271 -17.65 -16.11 8.26
C ASN A 271 -18.61 -14.91 8.29
N ASP A 272 -18.34 -13.90 9.13
CA ASP A 272 -19.15 -12.68 9.20
C ASP A 272 -19.17 -11.92 7.88
N ILE A 273 -18.11 -12.03 7.05
CA ILE A 273 -18.02 -11.42 5.71
C ILE A 273 -19.13 -11.90 4.79
N THR A 274 -19.58 -13.15 4.92
CA THR A 274 -20.53 -13.80 3.98
C THR A 274 -21.79 -12.98 3.77
N ASN A 275 -22.37 -12.47 4.85
CA ASN A 275 -23.63 -11.72 4.83
C ASN A 275 -23.46 -10.23 5.19
N HIS A 276 -22.22 -9.75 5.30
CA HIS A 276 -21.96 -8.36 5.65
C HIS A 276 -22.23 -7.42 4.47
N PHE A 277 -22.83 -6.26 4.75
CA PHE A 277 -23.14 -5.26 3.71
C PHE A 277 -21.91 -4.81 2.91
N ALA A 278 -20.74 -4.78 3.54
CA ALA A 278 -19.47 -4.36 2.90
C ALA A 278 -18.73 -5.51 2.20
N LYS A 279 -19.31 -6.72 2.05
CA LYS A 279 -18.65 -7.88 1.39
C LYS A 279 -18.05 -7.52 0.04
N GLY A 280 -18.80 -6.80 -0.80
CA GLY A 280 -18.34 -6.33 -2.11
C GLY A 280 -17.11 -5.42 -1.98
N ALA A 281 -17.20 -4.39 -1.13
CA ALA A 281 -16.13 -3.44 -0.89
C ALA A 281 -14.86 -4.07 -0.29
N ILE A 282 -15.00 -5.04 0.62
CA ILE A 282 -13.85 -5.78 1.18
C ILE A 282 -13.14 -6.59 0.09
N PHE A 283 -13.90 -7.26 -0.80
CA PHE A 283 -13.30 -8.03 -1.90
C PHE A 283 -12.68 -7.12 -2.97
N GLU A 284 -13.34 -6.02 -3.31
CA GLU A 284 -12.81 -4.99 -4.21
C GLU A 284 -11.51 -4.38 -3.65
N ASN A 285 -11.49 -4.07 -2.36
CA ASN A 285 -10.29 -3.61 -1.66
C ASN A 285 -9.12 -4.61 -1.76
N TYR A 286 -9.39 -5.91 -1.58
CA TYR A 286 -8.38 -6.96 -1.74
C TYR A 286 -7.79 -6.96 -3.16
N VAL A 287 -8.65 -6.92 -4.18
CA VAL A 287 -8.20 -6.91 -5.59
C VAL A 287 -7.30 -5.71 -5.84
N LEU A 288 -7.71 -4.50 -5.44
CA LEU A 288 -6.87 -3.31 -5.60
C LEU A 288 -5.50 -3.48 -4.94
N ILE A 289 -5.48 -3.93 -3.68
CA ILE A 289 -4.20 -4.02 -2.94
C ILE A 289 -3.27 -5.07 -3.56
N GLU A 290 -3.79 -6.17 -4.07
CA GLU A 290 -2.98 -7.14 -4.82
C GLU A 290 -2.42 -6.52 -6.12
N LEU A 291 -3.19 -5.70 -6.86
CA LEU A 291 -2.68 -4.95 -8.01
C LEU A 291 -1.55 -3.99 -7.60
N LEU A 292 -1.70 -3.27 -6.51
CA LEU A 292 -0.65 -2.37 -5.99
C LEU A 292 0.61 -3.13 -5.58
N LYS A 293 0.46 -4.27 -4.88
CA LYS A 293 1.58 -5.12 -4.46
C LYS A 293 2.39 -5.64 -5.65
N GLN A 294 1.72 -6.01 -6.75
CA GLN A 294 2.41 -6.43 -7.98
C GLN A 294 3.33 -5.32 -8.52
N HIS A 295 2.83 -4.08 -8.63
CA HIS A 295 3.66 -2.96 -9.08
C HIS A 295 4.83 -2.69 -8.13
N TYR A 296 4.56 -2.55 -6.83
CA TYR A 296 5.61 -2.26 -5.87
C TYR A 296 6.66 -3.38 -5.80
N ASN A 297 6.25 -4.64 -5.93
CA ASN A 297 7.16 -5.79 -5.94
C ASN A 297 8.08 -5.84 -7.19
N THR A 298 7.71 -5.14 -8.26
CA THR A 298 8.57 -4.96 -9.46
C THR A 298 9.36 -3.64 -9.42
N GLY A 299 9.23 -2.83 -8.36
CA GLY A 299 9.89 -1.54 -8.22
C GLY A 299 9.23 -0.41 -9.01
N LEU A 300 8.03 -0.64 -9.54
CA LEU A 300 7.28 0.33 -10.32
C LEU A 300 6.23 1.06 -9.47
N ARG A 301 5.89 2.27 -9.89
CA ARG A 301 4.75 2.99 -9.32
C ARG A 301 3.45 2.39 -9.86
N PRO A 302 2.43 2.19 -9.01
CA PRO A 302 1.14 1.72 -9.46
C PRO A 302 0.51 2.62 -10.52
N GLN A 303 0.09 2.01 -11.64
CA GLN A 303 -0.68 2.66 -12.70
C GLN A 303 -2.09 2.06 -12.71
N VAL A 304 -2.77 2.19 -11.58
CA VAL A 304 -4.14 1.72 -11.35
C VAL A 304 -5.02 2.92 -11.04
N PHE A 305 -6.18 2.98 -11.67
CA PHE A 305 -7.14 4.08 -11.58
C PHE A 305 -8.55 3.49 -11.51
N TYR A 306 -9.56 4.28 -11.14
CA TYR A 306 -10.96 3.94 -11.41
C TYR A 306 -11.49 4.77 -12.58
N LEU A 307 -12.52 4.29 -13.25
CA LEU A 307 -13.16 5.05 -14.33
C LEU A 307 -14.63 5.26 -14.01
N GLN A 308 -15.07 6.52 -14.04
CA GLN A 308 -16.48 6.89 -13.90
C GLN A 308 -16.90 7.86 -15.00
N SER A 309 -17.99 7.51 -15.70
CA SER A 309 -18.60 8.39 -16.70
C SER A 309 -19.49 9.45 -16.07
N ASN A 310 -19.86 10.47 -16.88
CA ASN A 310 -20.83 11.48 -16.47
C ASN A 310 -22.22 10.87 -16.18
N ASN A 311 -22.55 9.73 -16.80
CA ASN A 311 -23.81 8.98 -16.63
C ASN A 311 -23.73 7.95 -15.48
N GLN A 312 -22.79 8.11 -14.55
CA GLN A 312 -22.59 7.24 -13.37
C GLN A 312 -22.27 5.77 -13.71
N LYS A 313 -21.94 5.43 -14.96
CA LYS A 313 -21.33 4.12 -15.25
C LYS A 313 -19.93 4.10 -14.69
N GLU A 314 -19.59 3.00 -14.02
CA GLU A 314 -18.31 2.86 -13.34
C GLU A 314 -17.62 1.57 -13.76
N ILE A 315 -16.28 1.62 -13.89
CA ILE A 315 -15.38 0.47 -13.96
C ILE A 315 -14.50 0.55 -12.73
N ASP A 316 -14.45 -0.52 -11.95
CA ASP A 316 -13.79 -0.54 -10.65
C ASP A 316 -12.30 -0.19 -10.79
N PHE A 317 -11.58 -0.83 -11.74
CA PHE A 317 -10.17 -0.52 -11.97
C PHE A 317 -9.81 -0.46 -13.46
N ILE A 318 -8.96 0.49 -13.78
CA ILE A 318 -8.21 0.60 -15.03
C ILE A 318 -6.73 0.38 -14.70
N LEU A 319 -6.17 -0.72 -15.17
CA LEU A 319 -4.75 -1.03 -15.10
C LEU A 319 -4.09 -0.56 -16.40
N GLN A 320 -3.18 0.42 -16.30
CA GLN A 320 -2.44 0.95 -17.45
C GLN A 320 -1.04 0.33 -17.51
N GLN A 321 -0.70 -0.27 -18.65
CA GLN A 321 0.60 -0.86 -18.94
C GLN A 321 1.11 -0.32 -20.29
N GLY A 322 1.89 0.75 -20.26
CA GLY A 322 2.27 1.48 -21.48
C GLY A 322 1.04 2.08 -22.18
N THR A 323 0.79 1.66 -23.42
CA THR A 323 -0.38 2.05 -24.22
C THR A 323 -1.59 1.14 -24.00
N SER A 324 -1.41 -0.02 -23.38
CA SER A 324 -2.49 -0.98 -23.14
C SER A 324 -3.25 -0.65 -21.87
N LEU A 325 -4.60 -0.75 -21.94
CA LEU A 325 -5.50 -0.63 -20.81
C LEU A 325 -6.19 -1.97 -20.54
N THR A 326 -6.18 -2.38 -19.27
CA THR A 326 -7.02 -3.49 -18.81
C THR A 326 -8.10 -2.91 -17.90
N ALA A 327 -9.36 -3.02 -18.31
CA ALA A 327 -10.49 -2.68 -17.47
C ALA A 327 -10.89 -3.90 -16.64
N ILE A 328 -11.00 -3.69 -15.34
CA ILE A 328 -11.25 -4.74 -14.36
C ILE A 328 -12.53 -4.39 -13.60
N GLU A 329 -13.48 -5.30 -13.64
CA GLU A 329 -14.69 -5.28 -12.81
C GLU A 329 -14.56 -6.34 -11.73
N VAL A 330 -14.96 -6.05 -10.51
CA VAL A 330 -14.85 -6.94 -9.35
C VAL A 330 -16.22 -7.41 -8.88
N LYS A 331 -16.40 -8.71 -8.71
CA LYS A 331 -17.68 -9.30 -8.30
C LYS A 331 -17.49 -10.25 -7.10
N SER A 332 -18.08 -9.93 -5.97
CA SER A 332 -18.01 -10.75 -4.75
C SER A 332 -18.89 -12.02 -4.78
N SER A 333 -19.57 -12.29 -5.90
CA SER A 333 -20.25 -13.57 -6.16
C SER A 333 -19.25 -14.67 -6.51
N SER A 334 -19.46 -15.88 -6.02
CA SER A 334 -18.68 -17.07 -6.41
C SER A 334 -19.24 -17.77 -7.65
N THR A 335 -20.47 -17.42 -8.07
CA THR A 335 -21.13 -18.01 -9.25
C THR A 335 -20.97 -17.07 -10.43
N PRO A 336 -20.39 -17.56 -11.55
CA PRO A 336 -20.24 -16.75 -12.75
C PRO A 336 -21.58 -16.42 -13.42
N ASP A 337 -21.75 -15.15 -13.78
CA ASP A 337 -22.91 -14.65 -14.52
C ASP A 337 -22.48 -13.78 -15.71
N ALA A 338 -23.27 -13.82 -16.82
CA ALA A 338 -22.96 -13.04 -18.02
C ALA A 338 -23.10 -11.52 -17.80
N SER A 339 -23.95 -11.10 -16.87
CA SER A 339 -24.15 -9.69 -16.52
C SER A 339 -22.93 -9.03 -15.88
N MET A 340 -21.98 -9.82 -15.36
CA MET A 340 -20.74 -9.34 -14.74
C MET A 340 -19.90 -8.47 -15.67
N PHE A 341 -20.03 -8.65 -17.02
CA PHE A 341 -19.30 -7.87 -18.01
C PHE A 341 -20.01 -6.59 -18.47
N LYS A 342 -21.23 -6.33 -17.99
CA LYS A 342 -22.09 -5.25 -18.51
C LYS A 342 -21.42 -3.88 -18.48
N ASN A 343 -20.75 -3.53 -17.38
CA ASN A 343 -20.10 -2.21 -17.23
C ASN A 343 -18.84 -2.07 -18.09
N LEU A 344 -18.18 -3.18 -18.43
CA LEU A 344 -16.94 -3.18 -19.22
C LEU A 344 -17.14 -2.79 -20.70
N SER A 345 -18.38 -2.78 -21.20
CA SER A 345 -18.67 -2.26 -22.54
C SER A 345 -18.38 -0.77 -22.70
N PHE A 346 -18.38 -0.02 -21.59
CA PHE A 346 -18.03 1.40 -21.57
C PHE A 346 -16.56 1.66 -21.98
N LEU A 347 -15.68 0.68 -21.82
CA LEU A 347 -14.29 0.78 -22.29
C LEU A 347 -14.17 0.96 -23.81
N ASP A 348 -15.12 0.46 -24.58
CA ASP A 348 -15.14 0.57 -26.06
C ASP A 348 -15.33 2.01 -26.53
N GLU A 349 -15.83 2.89 -25.65
CA GLU A 349 -15.96 4.34 -25.91
C GLU A 349 -14.60 5.08 -25.78
N LEU A 350 -13.55 4.42 -25.24
CA LEU A 350 -12.19 4.95 -25.12
C LEU A 350 -11.38 4.61 -26.38
N ASN A 351 -11.43 5.46 -27.39
CA ASN A 351 -10.77 5.26 -28.67
C ASN A 351 -9.21 5.24 -28.56
N GLY A 352 -8.58 4.42 -29.39
CA GLY A 352 -7.14 4.50 -29.69
C GLY A 352 -6.20 3.71 -28.80
N LEU A 353 -6.70 2.82 -27.94
CA LEU A 353 -5.90 1.99 -27.04
C LEU A 353 -6.23 0.50 -27.22
N GLU A 354 -5.23 -0.36 -27.05
CA GLU A 354 -5.47 -1.81 -26.89
C GLU A 354 -6.19 -2.06 -25.57
N ASN A 355 -7.44 -2.50 -25.66
CA ASN A 355 -8.31 -2.65 -24.52
C ASN A 355 -8.55 -4.12 -24.18
N ARG A 356 -8.34 -4.45 -22.92
CA ARG A 356 -8.57 -5.77 -22.35
C ARG A 356 -9.67 -5.70 -21.28
N LYS A 357 -10.66 -6.61 -21.36
CA LYS A 357 -11.77 -6.67 -20.39
C LYS A 357 -11.60 -7.88 -19.48
N VAL A 358 -11.60 -7.64 -18.19
CA VAL A 358 -11.42 -8.68 -17.18
C VAL A 358 -12.47 -8.52 -16.08
N VAL A 359 -13.10 -9.59 -15.71
CA VAL A 359 -13.89 -9.69 -14.47
C VAL A 359 -13.10 -10.51 -13.47
N VAL A 360 -12.85 -9.98 -12.29
CA VAL A 360 -12.31 -10.71 -11.13
C VAL A 360 -13.47 -11.07 -10.21
N TYR A 361 -13.65 -12.35 -9.92
CA TYR A 361 -14.77 -12.78 -9.08
C TYR A 361 -14.34 -13.68 -7.92
N ALA A 362 -15.20 -13.83 -6.91
CA ALA A 362 -14.90 -14.58 -5.70
C ALA A 362 -14.89 -16.11 -5.88
N GLY A 363 -15.14 -16.63 -7.09
CA GLY A 363 -14.93 -18.03 -7.44
C GLY A 363 -13.49 -18.33 -7.81
N GLU A 364 -13.18 -19.60 -8.11
CA GLU A 364 -11.79 -20.06 -8.31
C GLU A 364 -11.43 -20.37 -9.76
N LYS A 365 -12.43 -20.59 -10.65
CA LYS A 365 -12.20 -21.03 -12.02
C LYS A 365 -11.99 -19.87 -12.97
N ASP A 366 -10.92 -19.92 -13.73
CA ASP A 366 -10.71 -18.97 -14.82
C ASP A 366 -11.44 -19.44 -16.09
N THR A 367 -11.99 -18.51 -16.85
CA THR A 367 -12.70 -18.81 -18.10
C THR A 367 -12.53 -17.67 -19.09
N VAL A 368 -12.15 -18.00 -20.32
CA VAL A 368 -12.18 -17.06 -21.45
C VAL A 368 -13.61 -17.04 -22.01
N ARG A 369 -14.20 -15.86 -22.12
CA ARG A 369 -15.54 -15.64 -22.67
C ARG A 369 -15.47 -14.69 -23.86
N LYS A 370 -16.54 -14.63 -24.67
CA LYS A 370 -16.64 -13.70 -25.79
C LYS A 370 -16.48 -12.24 -25.35
N GLN A 371 -16.97 -11.90 -24.15
CA GLN A 371 -16.94 -10.53 -23.61
C GLN A 371 -15.60 -10.15 -22.96
N GLY A 372 -14.73 -11.11 -22.64
CA GLY A 372 -13.47 -10.89 -21.94
C GLY A 372 -13.04 -12.09 -21.09
N LEU A 373 -12.10 -11.85 -20.21
CA LEU A 373 -11.53 -12.86 -19.32
C LEU A 373 -12.23 -12.82 -17.96
N LEU A 374 -12.68 -13.97 -17.48
CA LEU A 374 -13.16 -14.15 -16.10
C LEU A 374 -12.04 -14.81 -15.29
N LEU A 375 -11.56 -14.14 -14.25
CA LEU A 375 -10.50 -14.62 -13.36
C LEU A 375 -11.04 -14.91 -11.97
N GLY A 376 -10.73 -16.09 -11.45
CA GLY A 376 -10.92 -16.40 -10.04
C GLY A 376 -9.96 -15.60 -9.15
N TRP A 377 -10.34 -15.40 -7.89
CA TRP A 377 -9.57 -14.60 -6.93
C TRP A 377 -8.12 -15.08 -6.70
N LYS A 378 -7.82 -16.35 -7.00
CA LYS A 378 -6.46 -16.93 -6.91
C LYS A 378 -5.56 -16.61 -8.10
N SER A 379 -6.10 -16.02 -9.16
CA SER A 379 -5.44 -15.88 -10.45
C SER A 379 -5.07 -14.44 -10.81
N LEU A 380 -5.07 -13.52 -9.86
CA LEU A 380 -4.75 -12.09 -10.10
C LEU A 380 -3.37 -11.87 -10.72
N GLY A 381 -2.39 -12.73 -10.44
CA GLY A 381 -1.05 -12.67 -11.05
C GLY A 381 -1.06 -12.76 -12.58
N LYS A 382 -2.08 -13.41 -13.17
CA LYS A 382 -2.24 -13.52 -14.63
C LYS A 382 -2.48 -12.17 -15.33
N LEU A 383 -2.89 -11.15 -14.61
CA LEU A 383 -2.99 -9.78 -15.15
C LEU A 383 -1.61 -9.21 -15.53
N TYR A 384 -0.54 -9.74 -14.95
CA TYR A 384 0.85 -9.32 -15.15
C TYR A 384 1.71 -10.37 -15.88
N GLY A 385 1.09 -11.37 -16.53
CA GLY A 385 1.79 -12.38 -17.30
C GLY A 385 2.36 -13.54 -16.49
N GLU A 386 2.00 -13.67 -15.21
CA GLU A 386 2.32 -14.89 -14.44
C GLU A 386 1.58 -16.09 -15.04
N LYS A 387 2.30 -17.21 -15.27
CA LYS A 387 1.73 -18.46 -15.81
C LYS A 387 1.07 -19.29 -14.71
#